data_3a2922e2201903485b03fbabd30b4897
#
_entry.id   3a2922e2201903485b03fbabd30b4897
#
_cell.length_a   1.000
_cell.length_b   1.000
_cell.length_c   1.000
_cell.angle_alpha   90.00
_cell.angle_beta   90.00
_cell.angle_gamma   90.00
#
_symmetry.space_group_name_H-M   'P 1'
#
loop_
_entity.id
_entity.type
_entity.pdbx_description
1 polymer ?
#
loop_
_entity_poly.entity_id
_entity_poly.type
_entity_poly.pdbx_seq_one_letter_code
_entity_poly.pdbx_strand_id
1 'polypeptide(L)'
;MELVRQSCKKIELYKVAEQESIDTLQLNAIMGSLMGDGALEGRNGQYTARIRWNHSWKQHEYVSHKYKLLQEHARCEPQKKENPGFGDYWSVLHLTAKRTYHLLCAMMYPDPKGPKRITWEFLYSITHPIALAWWFMDDGSRPTGQNSGASISTNGFVLEDVDRLRIWLKEEWDIDSTVITVKHSSTGKIARILSLTVRGYLRLVELIKPYVPESMKYKIELATRPCAVCGELIIQGHHQCCSPQCAAIRRRTMRQMYLDRTRDCRREKSRQYKVAHRDRINALSRAAYAALPAEKKAELNRYSTEWRRKNAERLNEKRRQWRLEHKDDPEYKLQRKLECARHYQVVKADPERYAHRRELANAAAREQWKNDPAKAEKQRKYRAKINADPVLRQQKLERDRLAEQRRLAKLTPEELAAKKAKDAAAKREQYRKWMEALKSDPVRYAEYLKKSRAYQNARNARFRAMKSC
;
A
#
# COMPACT_ATOMS: atom_id res chain seq x y z
N MET A 1 -34.13 -16.78 48.08
CA MET A 1 -35.59 -16.45 48.31
C MET A 1 -36.25 -15.85 47.06
N GLU A 2 -35.58 -14.98 46.30
CA GLU A 2 -36.13 -14.33 45.11
C GLU A 2 -36.42 -15.34 43.96
N LEU A 3 -35.51 -16.24 43.67
CA LEU A 3 -35.68 -17.34 42.69
C LEU A 3 -36.87 -18.25 43.04
N VAL A 4 -37.10 -18.54 44.33
CA VAL A 4 -38.24 -19.35 44.77
C VAL A 4 -39.56 -18.61 44.57
N ARG A 5 -39.59 -17.31 44.89
CA ARG A 5 -40.79 -16.46 44.66
C ARG A 5 -41.10 -16.31 43.16
N GLN A 6 -40.12 -16.20 42.32
CA GLN A 6 -40.26 -16.13 40.85
C GLN A 6 -40.82 -17.45 40.29
N SER A 7 -40.40 -18.58 40.80
CA SER A 7 -40.92 -19.89 40.45
C SER A 7 -42.40 -20.07 40.85
N CYS A 8 -42.78 -19.57 42.04
CA CYS A 8 -44.16 -19.64 42.50
C CYS A 8 -45.16 -18.85 41.62
N LYS A 9 -44.77 -17.61 41.26
CA LYS A 9 -45.65 -16.76 40.39
C LYS A 9 -45.78 -17.31 38.97
N LYS A 10 -44.73 -17.88 38.40
CA LYS A 10 -44.79 -18.58 37.13
C LYS A 10 -45.75 -19.75 37.18
N ILE A 11 -45.65 -20.59 38.20
CA ILE A 11 -46.54 -21.75 38.38
C ILE A 11 -48.02 -21.30 38.54
N GLU A 12 -48.28 -20.26 39.32
CA GLU A 12 -49.59 -19.67 39.45
C GLU A 12 -50.13 -19.17 38.12
N LEU A 13 -49.33 -18.42 37.35
CA LEU A 13 -49.75 -17.90 36.04
C LEU A 13 -50.19 -19.00 35.10
N TYR A 14 -49.38 -20.04 34.94
CA TYR A 14 -49.69 -21.18 34.05
C TYR A 14 -50.89 -21.98 34.52
N LYS A 15 -51.03 -22.20 35.81
CA LYS A 15 -52.18 -22.87 36.40
C LYS A 15 -53.50 -22.11 36.19
N VAL A 16 -53.46 -20.79 36.36
CA VAL A 16 -54.66 -19.95 36.12
C VAL A 16 -54.98 -19.86 34.62
N ALA A 17 -53.96 -19.80 33.75
CA ALA A 17 -54.14 -19.83 32.30
C ALA A 17 -54.84 -21.11 31.83
N GLU A 18 -54.41 -22.26 32.33
CA GLU A 18 -55.01 -23.56 32.05
C GLU A 18 -56.49 -23.61 32.49
N GLN A 19 -56.78 -23.12 33.69
CA GLN A 19 -58.18 -23.00 34.18
C GLN A 19 -59.06 -22.11 33.29
N GLU A 20 -58.50 -21.16 32.62
CA GLU A 20 -59.20 -20.25 31.68
C GLU A 20 -59.09 -20.70 30.22
N SER A 21 -58.61 -21.96 29.98
CA SER A 21 -58.45 -22.59 28.67
C SER A 21 -57.47 -21.86 27.75
N ILE A 22 -56.50 -21.16 28.34
CA ILE A 22 -55.38 -20.54 27.61
C ILE A 22 -54.22 -21.53 27.60
N ASP A 23 -53.89 -22.07 26.45
CA ASP A 23 -52.75 -22.98 26.31
C ASP A 23 -51.39 -22.25 26.38
N THR A 24 -50.34 -23.06 26.50
CA THR A 24 -48.95 -22.53 26.61
C THR A 24 -48.56 -21.69 25.40
N LEU A 25 -48.97 -22.05 24.19
CA LEU A 25 -48.63 -21.33 22.97
C LEU A 25 -49.32 -19.95 22.96
N GLN A 26 -50.63 -19.94 23.26
CA GLN A 26 -51.43 -18.73 23.35
C GLN A 26 -50.92 -17.78 24.43
N LEU A 27 -50.57 -18.32 25.63
CA LEU A 27 -50.06 -17.52 26.75
C LEU A 27 -48.74 -16.86 26.36
N ASN A 28 -47.79 -17.62 25.74
CA ASN A 28 -46.51 -17.08 25.32
C ASN A 28 -46.68 -16.06 24.17
N ALA A 29 -47.55 -16.29 23.21
CA ALA A 29 -47.89 -15.33 22.17
C ALA A 29 -48.38 -13.99 22.76
N ILE A 30 -49.27 -14.07 23.73
CA ILE A 30 -49.75 -12.90 24.47
C ILE A 30 -48.61 -12.18 25.18
N MET A 31 -47.77 -12.91 25.93
CA MET A 31 -46.63 -12.30 26.63
C MET A 31 -45.64 -11.62 25.66
N GLY A 32 -45.37 -12.25 24.53
CA GLY A 32 -44.55 -11.63 23.48
C GLY A 32 -45.15 -10.32 22.96
N SER A 33 -46.41 -10.29 22.67
CA SER A 33 -47.06 -9.08 22.20
C SER A 33 -47.22 -8.01 23.30
N LEU A 34 -47.26 -8.42 24.55
CA LEU A 34 -47.23 -7.47 25.67
C LEU A 34 -45.88 -6.80 25.83
N MET A 35 -44.78 -7.37 25.36
CA MET A 35 -43.51 -6.67 25.23
C MET A 35 -43.51 -5.62 24.10
N GLY A 36 -44.37 -5.82 23.07
CA GLY A 36 -44.57 -4.91 21.95
C GLY A 36 -45.86 -4.08 22.07
N ASP A 37 -46.69 -4.17 21.02
CA ASP A 37 -47.89 -3.33 20.81
C ASP A 37 -49.08 -3.70 21.67
N GLY A 38 -49.03 -4.80 22.41
CA GLY A 38 -50.12 -5.22 23.29
C GLY A 38 -50.33 -4.31 24.51
N ALA A 39 -51.53 -3.88 24.75
CA ALA A 39 -51.90 -3.06 25.89
C ALA A 39 -52.83 -3.82 26.85
N LEU A 40 -52.52 -3.72 28.14
CA LEU A 40 -53.32 -4.24 29.23
C LEU A 40 -54.26 -3.14 29.77
N GLU A 41 -55.55 -3.43 29.81
CA GLU A 41 -56.58 -2.55 30.36
C GLU A 41 -57.19 -3.21 31.61
N GLY A 42 -57.42 -2.44 32.68
CA GLY A 42 -57.97 -2.94 33.95
C GLY A 42 -56.99 -2.89 35.13
N ARG A 43 -56.10 -1.91 35.18
CA ARG A 43 -55.06 -1.76 36.20
C ARG A 43 -55.56 -1.32 37.60
N ASN A 44 -56.67 -0.68 37.66
CA ASN A 44 -57.15 -0.01 38.89
C ASN A 44 -58.07 -0.90 39.75
N GLY A 45 -57.47 -1.84 40.49
CA GLY A 45 -58.15 -2.61 41.51
C GLY A 45 -59.12 -3.69 41.02
N GLN A 46 -59.17 -3.97 39.72
CA GLN A 46 -59.96 -5.05 39.11
C GLN A 46 -59.22 -6.39 39.20
N TYR A 47 -59.91 -7.48 39.52
CA TYR A 47 -59.37 -8.85 39.56
C TYR A 47 -59.12 -9.46 38.17
N THR A 48 -59.58 -8.79 37.11
CA THR A 48 -59.44 -9.20 35.72
C THR A 48 -58.99 -8.03 34.89
N ALA A 49 -58.15 -8.36 33.90
CA ALA A 49 -57.72 -7.39 32.89
C ALA A 49 -58.04 -7.91 31.48
N ARG A 50 -58.10 -7.05 30.52
CA ARG A 50 -58.23 -7.38 29.10
C ARG A 50 -57.09 -6.90 28.30
N ILE A 51 -56.88 -7.51 27.13
CA ILE A 51 -55.81 -7.16 26.22
C ILE A 51 -56.40 -6.52 24.98
N ARG A 52 -55.71 -5.48 24.49
CA ARG A 52 -56.08 -4.79 23.26
C ARG A 52 -54.82 -4.61 22.37
N TRP A 53 -55.03 -4.76 21.07
CA TRP A 53 -54.09 -4.41 20.03
C TRP A 53 -54.72 -3.38 19.09
N ASN A 54 -53.89 -2.36 18.71
CA ASN A 54 -54.25 -1.40 17.69
C ASN A 54 -53.07 -1.35 16.70
N HIS A 55 -53.28 -1.91 15.52
CA HIS A 55 -52.27 -1.85 14.43
C HIS A 55 -52.82 -1.00 13.28
N SER A 56 -51.93 -0.41 12.46
CA SER A 56 -52.37 0.21 11.21
C SER A 56 -53.18 -0.78 10.39
N TRP A 57 -54.20 -0.29 9.66
CA TRP A 57 -55.02 -1.15 8.78
C TRP A 57 -54.16 -1.91 7.74
N LYS A 58 -52.99 -1.38 7.37
CA LYS A 58 -52.07 -2.06 6.52
C LYS A 58 -51.52 -3.38 7.09
N GLN A 59 -51.62 -3.55 8.41
CA GLN A 59 -51.24 -4.77 9.13
C GLN A 59 -52.46 -5.62 9.55
N HIS A 60 -53.63 -5.41 8.92
CA HIS A 60 -54.86 -6.13 9.25
C HIS A 60 -54.69 -7.64 9.16
N GLU A 61 -53.98 -8.14 8.17
CA GLU A 61 -53.70 -9.59 8.03
C GLU A 61 -52.93 -10.14 9.23
N TYR A 62 -52.00 -9.38 9.79
CA TYR A 62 -51.27 -9.77 10.98
C TYR A 62 -52.18 -9.77 12.22
N VAL A 63 -53.06 -8.79 12.36
CA VAL A 63 -54.07 -8.78 13.43
C VAL A 63 -55.07 -9.96 13.28
N SER A 64 -55.45 -10.30 12.07
CA SER A 64 -56.24 -11.48 11.76
C SER A 64 -55.53 -12.79 12.11
N HIS A 65 -54.19 -12.84 11.94
CA HIS A 65 -53.39 -13.97 12.39
C HIS A 65 -53.39 -14.09 13.92
N LYS A 66 -53.30 -12.99 14.68
CA LYS A 66 -53.44 -12.96 16.13
C LYS A 66 -54.81 -13.46 16.54
N TYR A 67 -55.84 -12.99 15.85
CA TYR A 67 -57.26 -13.42 16.09
C TYR A 67 -57.42 -14.93 15.91
N LYS A 68 -56.92 -15.50 14.82
CA LYS A 68 -57.01 -16.96 14.55
C LYS A 68 -56.47 -17.80 15.68
N LEU A 69 -55.35 -17.39 16.29
CA LEU A 69 -54.74 -18.10 17.42
C LEU A 69 -55.52 -17.91 18.70
N LEU A 70 -56.18 -16.77 18.88
CA LEU A 70 -56.84 -16.36 20.13
C LEU A 70 -58.36 -16.22 19.99
N GLN A 71 -58.96 -16.79 18.94
CA GLN A 71 -60.36 -16.57 18.62
C GLN A 71 -61.35 -16.93 19.74
N GLU A 72 -61.06 -18.01 20.52
CA GLU A 72 -61.86 -18.45 21.66
C GLU A 72 -61.85 -17.45 22.83
N HIS A 73 -60.84 -16.59 22.86
CA HIS A 73 -60.60 -15.57 23.88
C HIS A 73 -60.92 -14.15 23.36
N ALA A 74 -61.16 -14.01 22.08
CA ALA A 74 -61.47 -12.73 21.48
C ALA A 74 -62.89 -12.30 21.75
N ARG A 75 -63.13 -11.01 21.96
CA ARG A 75 -64.44 -10.44 22.11
C ARG A 75 -65.25 -10.46 20.80
N CYS A 76 -64.58 -10.21 19.70
CA CYS A 76 -65.09 -10.20 18.33
C CYS A 76 -63.94 -10.25 17.35
N GLU A 77 -64.23 -10.43 16.08
CA GLU A 77 -63.29 -10.29 15.00
C GLU A 77 -62.62 -8.90 14.98
N PRO A 78 -61.39 -8.77 14.38
CA PRO A 78 -60.71 -7.50 14.28
C PRO A 78 -61.57 -6.42 13.61
N GLN A 79 -61.73 -5.29 14.29
CA GLN A 79 -62.58 -4.20 13.83
C GLN A 79 -61.78 -3.09 13.17
N LYS A 80 -62.31 -2.55 12.07
CA LYS A 80 -61.81 -1.33 11.45
C LYS A 80 -62.31 -0.12 12.22
N LYS A 81 -61.40 0.71 12.76
CA LYS A 81 -61.73 1.96 13.46
C LYS A 81 -60.94 3.11 12.87
N GLU A 82 -61.52 4.29 12.77
CA GLU A 82 -60.85 5.50 12.35
C GLU A 82 -59.78 5.89 13.34
N ASN A 83 -58.65 6.37 12.81
CA ASN A 83 -57.60 7.01 13.57
C ASN A 83 -57.71 8.55 13.42
N PRO A 84 -58.34 9.24 14.37
CA PRO A 84 -58.64 10.66 14.22
C PRO A 84 -57.40 11.58 14.13
N GLY A 85 -56.22 11.07 14.46
CA GLY A 85 -55.00 11.85 14.44
C GLY A 85 -54.19 11.77 13.13
N PHE A 86 -54.46 10.79 12.24
CA PHE A 86 -53.60 10.51 11.07
C PHE A 86 -54.38 10.30 9.77
N GLY A 87 -55.72 10.42 9.76
CA GLY A 87 -56.54 10.22 8.57
C GLY A 87 -56.50 8.78 8.01
N ASP A 88 -56.08 7.80 8.80
CA ASP A 88 -55.97 6.38 8.45
C ASP A 88 -56.83 5.53 9.38
N TYR A 89 -56.84 4.23 9.19
CA TYR A 89 -57.64 3.30 9.97
C TYR A 89 -56.77 2.38 10.82
N TRP A 90 -57.30 2.00 11.99
CA TRP A 90 -56.74 0.96 12.84
C TRP A 90 -57.47 -0.37 12.60
N SER A 91 -56.70 -1.46 12.69
CA SER A 91 -57.25 -2.79 12.94
C SER A 91 -57.16 -3.06 14.44
N VAL A 92 -58.30 -3.24 15.08
CA VAL A 92 -58.41 -3.32 16.53
C VAL A 92 -58.91 -4.70 16.93
N LEU A 93 -58.17 -5.38 17.83
CA LEU A 93 -58.54 -6.66 18.42
C LEU A 93 -58.62 -6.53 19.95
N HIS A 94 -59.70 -7.01 20.55
CA HIS A 94 -59.88 -7.08 22.00
C HIS A 94 -60.03 -8.52 22.44
N LEU A 95 -59.37 -8.90 23.52
CA LEU A 95 -59.67 -10.13 24.23
C LEU A 95 -60.67 -9.86 25.37
N THR A 96 -61.41 -10.88 25.76
CA THR A 96 -62.26 -10.86 26.95
C THR A 96 -61.40 -10.72 28.21
N ALA A 97 -61.97 -10.14 29.27
CA ALA A 97 -61.24 -9.95 30.51
C ALA A 97 -61.02 -11.32 31.21
N LYS A 98 -59.78 -11.55 31.67
CA LYS A 98 -59.38 -12.80 32.35
C LYS A 98 -58.46 -12.51 33.55
N ARG A 99 -58.46 -13.44 34.52
CA ARG A 99 -57.54 -13.39 35.68
C ARG A 99 -56.12 -13.56 35.27
N THR A 100 -55.85 -14.43 34.30
CA THR A 100 -54.50 -14.58 33.69
C THR A 100 -53.89 -13.24 33.29
N TYR A 101 -54.67 -12.37 32.61
CA TYR A 101 -54.20 -11.07 32.16
C TYR A 101 -53.97 -10.10 33.32
N HIS A 102 -54.74 -10.25 34.43
CA HIS A 102 -54.50 -9.49 35.65
C HIS A 102 -53.16 -9.89 36.31
N LEU A 103 -52.82 -11.18 36.35
CA LEU A 103 -51.51 -11.64 36.83
C LEU A 103 -50.37 -11.09 35.99
N LEU A 104 -50.50 -11.07 34.66
CA LEU A 104 -49.52 -10.44 33.77
C LEU A 104 -49.44 -8.92 34.03
N CYS A 105 -50.57 -8.28 34.29
CA CYS A 105 -50.62 -6.86 34.68
C CYS A 105 -49.82 -6.61 35.96
N ALA A 106 -49.99 -7.43 37.00
CA ALA A 106 -49.24 -7.30 38.26
C ALA A 106 -47.69 -7.51 38.07
N MET A 107 -47.28 -8.37 37.12
CA MET A 107 -45.85 -8.56 36.79
C MET A 107 -45.27 -7.38 36.03
N MET A 108 -46.02 -6.75 35.15
CA MET A 108 -45.57 -5.66 34.27
C MET A 108 -45.80 -4.26 34.83
N TYR A 109 -46.67 -4.11 35.78
CA TYR A 109 -46.98 -2.85 36.47
C TYR A 109 -46.88 -3.03 37.98
N PRO A 110 -45.64 -3.20 38.52
CA PRO A 110 -45.43 -3.31 39.97
C PRO A 110 -45.94 -2.08 40.73
N ASP A 111 -45.92 -0.91 40.10
CA ASP A 111 -46.66 0.29 40.47
C ASP A 111 -47.86 0.42 39.52
N PRO A 112 -49.13 0.28 40.00
CA PRO A 112 -50.31 0.38 39.16
C PRO A 112 -50.46 1.72 38.42
N LYS A 113 -49.85 2.79 38.91
CA LYS A 113 -49.86 4.13 38.30
C LYS A 113 -48.55 4.39 37.49
N GLY A 114 -47.59 3.53 37.64
CA GLY A 114 -46.29 3.63 36.97
C GLY A 114 -46.27 3.20 35.52
N PRO A 115 -45.12 3.40 34.85
CA PRO A 115 -44.92 2.91 33.49
C PRO A 115 -44.84 1.39 33.48
N LYS A 116 -45.07 0.80 32.32
CA LYS A 116 -44.85 -0.63 32.04
C LYS A 116 -43.37 -0.97 32.28
N ARG A 117 -43.15 -2.07 33.01
CA ARG A 117 -41.81 -2.57 33.37
C ARG A 117 -41.60 -3.98 32.81
N ILE A 118 -40.38 -4.29 32.51
CA ILE A 118 -39.95 -5.66 32.16
C ILE A 118 -39.24 -6.26 33.37
N THR A 119 -39.98 -7.09 34.12
CA THR A 119 -39.42 -7.74 35.32
C THR A 119 -38.83 -9.10 35.00
N TRP A 120 -37.90 -9.60 35.83
CA TRP A 120 -37.39 -10.96 35.71
C TRP A 120 -38.49 -12.02 35.84
N GLU A 121 -39.48 -11.81 36.71
CA GLU A 121 -40.65 -12.69 36.88
C GLU A 121 -41.40 -12.88 35.57
N PHE A 122 -41.64 -11.79 34.84
CA PHE A 122 -42.27 -11.80 33.54
C PHE A 122 -41.43 -12.55 32.51
N LEU A 123 -40.12 -12.22 32.39
CA LEU A 123 -39.24 -12.81 31.41
C LEU A 123 -39.06 -14.32 31.59
N TYR A 124 -38.83 -14.79 32.82
CA TYR A 124 -38.68 -16.22 33.11
C TYR A 124 -39.99 -16.99 32.99
N SER A 125 -41.14 -16.31 32.89
CA SER A 125 -42.43 -16.95 32.57
C SER A 125 -42.55 -17.25 31.07
N ILE A 126 -41.76 -16.65 30.20
CA ILE A 126 -41.74 -16.93 28.77
C ILE A 126 -40.94 -18.21 28.52
N THR A 127 -41.57 -19.21 27.95
CA THR A 127 -41.02 -20.57 27.75
C THR A 127 -41.06 -21.03 26.29
N HIS A 128 -41.71 -20.25 25.41
CA HIS A 128 -41.93 -20.67 24.04
C HIS A 128 -41.52 -19.56 23.04
N PRO A 129 -40.81 -19.89 21.94
CA PRO A 129 -40.29 -18.91 21.01
C PRO A 129 -41.33 -18.09 20.25
N ILE A 130 -42.64 -18.47 20.27
CA ILE A 130 -43.67 -17.64 19.71
C ILE A 130 -43.76 -16.27 20.39
N ALA A 131 -43.33 -16.15 21.65
CA ALA A 131 -43.25 -14.87 22.33
C ALA A 131 -42.26 -13.94 21.65
N LEU A 132 -41.07 -14.45 21.29
CA LEU A 132 -40.09 -13.71 20.53
C LEU A 132 -40.60 -13.32 19.13
N ALA A 133 -41.38 -14.23 18.48
CA ALA A 133 -41.97 -13.97 17.18
C ALA A 133 -42.93 -12.79 17.24
N TRP A 134 -43.90 -12.81 18.20
CA TRP A 134 -44.89 -11.74 18.31
C TRP A 134 -44.25 -10.42 18.74
N TRP A 135 -43.28 -10.44 19.67
CA TRP A 135 -42.57 -9.24 20.04
C TRP A 135 -41.78 -8.66 18.84
N PHE A 136 -41.08 -9.50 18.07
CA PHE A 136 -40.33 -9.04 16.91
C PHE A 136 -41.24 -8.56 15.76
N MET A 137 -42.41 -9.19 15.58
CA MET A 137 -43.37 -8.73 14.59
C MET A 137 -44.01 -7.39 14.98
N ASP A 138 -44.19 -7.11 16.26
CA ASP A 138 -44.66 -5.82 16.76
C ASP A 138 -43.56 -4.76 16.63
N ASP A 139 -42.47 -4.86 17.34
CA ASP A 139 -41.46 -3.84 17.55
C ASP A 139 -40.13 -4.06 16.78
N GLY A 140 -39.97 -5.21 16.16
CA GLY A 140 -38.77 -5.53 15.43
C GLY A 140 -38.69 -4.84 14.08
N SER A 141 -37.50 -4.44 13.69
CA SER A 141 -37.22 -3.95 12.34
C SER A 141 -35.97 -4.63 11.74
N ARG A 142 -36.12 -4.98 10.47
CA ARG A 142 -35.02 -5.47 9.65
C ARG A 142 -34.12 -4.29 9.27
N PRO A 143 -32.82 -4.44 9.25
CA PRO A 143 -31.93 -3.36 8.82
C PRO A 143 -32.15 -3.06 7.35
N THR A 144 -32.22 -1.77 7.05
CA THR A 144 -32.10 -1.23 5.70
C THR A 144 -30.69 -0.82 5.47
N GLY A 145 -30.00 -1.41 4.49
CA GLY A 145 -28.63 -1.03 4.11
C GLY A 145 -27.56 -2.07 4.45
N GLN A 146 -26.34 -1.60 4.68
CA GLN A 146 -25.16 -2.47 4.84
C GLN A 146 -25.04 -3.18 6.19
N ASN A 147 -25.80 -2.76 7.19
CA ASN A 147 -25.85 -3.38 8.51
C ASN A 147 -26.85 -4.53 8.51
N SER A 148 -26.42 -5.68 8.92
CA SER A 148 -27.16 -6.95 8.75
C SER A 148 -27.70 -7.53 10.05
N GLY A 149 -27.59 -6.80 11.14
CA GLY A 149 -28.30 -7.07 12.36
C GLY A 149 -29.71 -6.54 12.27
N ALA A 150 -30.59 -6.92 13.17
CA ALA A 150 -31.94 -6.34 13.33
C ALA A 150 -31.95 -5.42 14.54
N SER A 151 -33.01 -4.67 14.70
CA SER A 151 -33.25 -3.91 15.91
C SER A 151 -34.67 -4.18 16.45
N ILE A 152 -34.83 -4.07 17.76
CA ILE A 152 -36.11 -4.11 18.42
C ILE A 152 -36.28 -2.77 19.14
N SER A 153 -37.39 -2.08 18.87
CA SER A 153 -37.74 -0.84 19.52
C SER A 153 -38.06 -1.10 21.01
N THR A 154 -37.37 -0.40 21.88
CA THR A 154 -37.57 -0.51 23.33
C THR A 154 -37.76 0.87 23.96
N ASN A 155 -38.31 1.81 23.17
CA ASN A 155 -38.45 3.22 23.53
C ASN A 155 -39.34 3.46 24.74
N GLY A 156 -40.26 2.55 25.02
CA GLY A 156 -41.16 2.62 26.16
C GLY A 156 -40.59 2.10 27.48
N PHE A 157 -39.38 1.54 27.48
CA PHE A 157 -38.76 0.95 28.67
C PHE A 157 -37.62 1.78 29.21
N VAL A 158 -37.44 1.71 30.55
CA VAL A 158 -36.24 2.30 31.19
C VAL A 158 -34.99 1.49 30.86
N LEU A 159 -33.81 2.11 30.99
CA LEU A 159 -32.52 1.48 30.64
C LEU A 159 -32.31 0.12 31.32
N GLU A 160 -32.67 0.03 32.60
CA GLU A 160 -32.57 -1.18 33.40
C GLU A 160 -33.35 -2.36 32.82
N ASP A 161 -34.57 -2.07 32.32
CA ASP A 161 -35.41 -3.09 31.67
C ASP A 161 -34.89 -3.52 30.31
N VAL A 162 -34.28 -2.58 29.57
CA VAL A 162 -33.62 -2.90 28.29
C VAL A 162 -32.36 -3.76 28.52
N ASP A 163 -31.62 -3.51 29.59
CA ASP A 163 -30.46 -4.35 29.95
C ASP A 163 -30.92 -5.75 30.41
N ARG A 164 -32.09 -5.87 31.14
CA ARG A 164 -32.68 -7.18 31.48
C ARG A 164 -33.06 -7.94 30.21
N LEU A 165 -33.69 -7.31 29.26
CA LEU A 165 -34.05 -7.92 27.98
C LEU A 165 -32.77 -8.42 27.24
N ARG A 166 -31.71 -7.63 27.21
CA ARG A 166 -30.46 -8.02 26.60
C ARG A 166 -29.84 -9.26 27.25
N ILE A 167 -29.82 -9.29 28.58
CA ILE A 167 -29.27 -10.42 29.34
C ILE A 167 -30.12 -11.68 29.11
N TRP A 168 -31.46 -11.55 29.26
CA TRP A 168 -32.41 -12.63 29.05
C TRP A 168 -32.34 -13.22 27.63
N LEU A 169 -32.23 -12.37 26.58
CA LEU A 169 -32.07 -12.83 25.20
C LEU A 169 -30.81 -13.67 25.04
N LYS A 170 -29.74 -13.30 25.73
CA LYS A 170 -28.47 -14.05 25.66
C LYS A 170 -28.56 -15.36 26.43
N GLU A 171 -29.03 -15.32 27.66
CA GLU A 171 -29.00 -16.47 28.56
C GLU A 171 -30.02 -17.56 28.17
N GLU A 172 -31.25 -17.17 27.85
CA GLU A 172 -32.34 -18.12 27.57
C GLU A 172 -32.42 -18.55 26.09
N TRP A 173 -32.00 -17.69 25.17
CA TRP A 173 -32.23 -17.91 23.74
C TRP A 173 -30.96 -17.95 22.89
N ASP A 174 -29.77 -17.67 23.46
CA ASP A 174 -28.48 -17.48 22.79
C ASP A 174 -28.51 -16.40 21.69
N ILE A 175 -29.27 -15.32 21.93
CA ILE A 175 -29.43 -14.19 21.02
C ILE A 175 -28.47 -13.05 21.45
N ASP A 176 -27.45 -12.78 20.68
CA ASP A 176 -26.51 -11.70 20.95
C ASP A 176 -27.12 -10.34 20.56
N SER A 177 -27.12 -9.40 21.50
CA SER A 177 -27.63 -8.03 21.31
C SER A 177 -26.80 -7.00 22.06
N THR A 178 -26.93 -5.75 21.65
CA THR A 178 -26.34 -4.57 22.29
C THR A 178 -27.36 -3.49 22.44
N VAL A 179 -27.24 -2.64 23.47
CA VAL A 179 -28.09 -1.48 23.65
C VAL A 179 -27.48 -0.30 22.92
N ILE A 180 -28.20 0.28 21.98
CA ILE A 180 -27.78 1.50 21.28
C ILE A 180 -28.67 2.67 21.69
N THR A 181 -28.06 3.84 21.82
CA THR A 181 -28.79 5.07 22.14
C THR A 181 -28.95 5.88 20.85
N VAL A 182 -30.19 6.18 20.50
CA VAL A 182 -30.55 6.95 19.31
C VAL A 182 -31.19 8.25 19.75
N LYS A 183 -30.73 9.37 19.23
CA LYS A 183 -31.35 10.67 19.42
C LYS A 183 -32.28 10.95 18.23
N HIS A 184 -33.57 11.10 18.48
CA HIS A 184 -34.53 11.48 17.45
C HIS A 184 -34.23 12.90 16.93
N SER A 185 -34.00 13.04 15.64
CA SER A 185 -33.66 14.32 15.01
C SER A 185 -34.77 15.38 15.15
N SER A 186 -36.01 14.96 15.10
CA SER A 186 -37.19 15.86 15.15
C SER A 186 -37.60 16.29 16.55
N THR A 187 -37.40 15.43 17.56
CA THR A 187 -37.88 15.70 18.93
C THR A 187 -36.77 15.88 19.94
N GLY A 188 -35.53 15.57 19.59
CA GLY A 188 -34.40 15.56 20.51
C GLY A 188 -34.47 14.48 21.60
N LYS A 189 -35.53 13.68 21.65
CA LYS A 189 -35.71 12.63 22.65
C LYS A 189 -34.68 11.52 22.45
N ILE A 190 -34.15 11.04 23.55
CA ILE A 190 -33.24 9.90 23.57
C ILE A 190 -34.06 8.62 23.66
N ALA A 191 -33.92 7.75 22.68
CA ALA A 191 -34.47 6.42 22.65
C ALA A 191 -33.38 5.36 22.81
N ARG A 192 -33.72 4.25 23.45
CA ARG A 192 -32.84 3.08 23.57
C ARG A 192 -33.45 1.95 22.77
N ILE A 193 -32.60 1.31 21.99
CA ILE A 193 -33.01 0.28 21.05
C ILE A 193 -32.13 -0.94 21.28
N LEU A 194 -32.68 -2.12 21.31
CA LEU A 194 -31.90 -3.36 21.25
C LEU A 194 -31.47 -3.60 19.81
N SER A 195 -30.18 -3.57 19.58
CA SER A 195 -29.56 -3.93 18.30
C SER A 195 -29.07 -5.36 18.37
N LEU A 196 -29.62 -6.23 17.57
CA LEU A 196 -29.21 -7.62 17.45
C LEU A 196 -27.94 -7.67 16.57
N THR A 197 -26.94 -8.43 16.99
CA THR A 197 -25.82 -8.75 16.09
C THR A 197 -26.31 -9.61 14.93
N VAL A 198 -25.51 -9.77 13.88
CA VAL A 198 -25.84 -10.68 12.76
C VAL A 198 -26.13 -12.10 13.29
N ARG A 199 -25.26 -12.61 14.16
CA ARG A 199 -25.45 -13.92 14.77
C ARG A 199 -26.74 -13.98 15.59
N GLY A 200 -27.00 -12.95 16.42
CA GLY A 200 -28.21 -12.86 17.22
C GLY A 200 -29.47 -12.80 16.35
N TYR A 201 -29.46 -12.05 15.24
CA TYR A 201 -30.55 -11.99 14.30
C TYR A 201 -30.80 -13.33 13.59
N LEU A 202 -29.76 -14.01 13.13
CA LEU A 202 -29.88 -15.34 12.53
C LEU A 202 -30.48 -16.35 13.52
N ARG A 203 -30.02 -16.32 14.76
CA ARG A 203 -30.57 -17.15 15.84
C ARG A 203 -32.02 -16.84 16.13
N LEU A 204 -32.37 -15.56 16.19
CA LEU A 204 -33.79 -15.14 16.32
C LEU A 204 -34.63 -15.68 15.17
N VAL A 205 -34.20 -15.47 13.91
CA VAL A 205 -34.95 -15.95 12.73
C VAL A 205 -35.15 -17.46 12.76
N GLU A 206 -34.14 -18.23 13.15
CA GLU A 206 -34.22 -19.68 13.31
C GLU A 206 -35.36 -20.06 14.28
N LEU A 207 -35.42 -19.40 15.42
CA LEU A 207 -36.42 -19.67 16.48
C LEU A 207 -37.84 -19.25 16.09
N ILE A 208 -37.98 -18.07 15.42
CA ILE A 208 -39.30 -17.47 15.20
C ILE A 208 -39.93 -17.82 13.85
N LYS A 209 -39.14 -18.27 12.87
CA LYS A 209 -39.59 -18.56 11.49
C LYS A 209 -40.89 -19.38 11.42
N PRO A 210 -41.11 -20.43 12.25
CA PRO A 210 -42.38 -21.21 12.20
C PRO A 210 -43.64 -20.44 12.62
N TYR A 211 -43.47 -19.32 13.33
CA TYR A 211 -44.58 -18.55 13.93
C TYR A 211 -44.86 -17.23 13.20
N VAL A 212 -44.14 -16.95 12.13
CA VAL A 212 -44.26 -15.69 11.38
C VAL A 212 -45.24 -15.89 10.20
N PRO A 213 -46.38 -15.20 10.16
CA PRO A 213 -47.35 -15.29 9.05
C PRO A 213 -46.73 -14.66 7.78
N GLU A 214 -47.33 -15.03 6.62
CA GLU A 214 -46.88 -14.56 5.31
C GLU A 214 -46.75 -13.04 5.23
N SER A 215 -47.79 -12.33 5.75
CA SER A 215 -47.84 -10.87 5.76
C SER A 215 -46.69 -10.19 6.54
N MET A 216 -45.97 -10.92 7.41
CA MET A 216 -44.87 -10.40 8.23
C MET A 216 -43.51 -10.98 7.86
N LYS A 217 -43.41 -11.87 6.87
CA LYS A 217 -42.15 -12.49 6.42
C LYS A 217 -41.11 -11.47 6.01
N TYR A 218 -41.51 -10.32 5.50
CA TYR A 218 -40.60 -9.25 5.14
C TYR A 218 -39.69 -8.80 6.30
N LYS A 219 -40.12 -9.00 7.57
CA LYS A 219 -39.31 -8.69 8.76
C LYS A 219 -38.16 -9.69 9.00
N ILE A 220 -38.33 -10.93 8.53
CA ILE A 220 -37.35 -12.02 8.74
C ILE A 220 -36.62 -12.46 7.46
N GLU A 221 -37.01 -11.91 6.31
CA GLU A 221 -36.28 -12.18 5.08
C GLU A 221 -34.84 -11.74 5.19
N LEU A 222 -33.91 -12.69 4.93
CA LEU A 222 -32.49 -12.44 4.91
C LEU A 222 -32.12 -11.88 3.55
N ALA A 223 -31.70 -10.65 3.51
CA ALA A 223 -31.14 -10.09 2.28
C ALA A 223 -29.87 -10.85 1.91
N THR A 224 -29.79 -11.36 0.70
CA THR A 224 -28.61 -12.01 0.15
C THR A 224 -27.92 -11.10 -0.84
N ARG A 225 -26.62 -11.29 -0.99
CA ARG A 225 -25.80 -10.66 -2.02
C ARG A 225 -24.75 -11.64 -2.52
N PRO A 226 -24.23 -11.47 -3.74
CA PRO A 226 -23.14 -12.30 -4.21
C PRO A 226 -21.85 -11.98 -3.46
N CYS A 227 -21.06 -13.01 -3.17
CA CYS A 227 -19.69 -12.87 -2.69
C CYS A 227 -18.86 -12.08 -3.71
N ALA A 228 -18.11 -11.10 -3.24
CA ALA A 228 -17.29 -10.23 -4.10
C ALA A 228 -16.15 -10.95 -4.85
N VAL A 229 -15.91 -12.24 -4.56
CA VAL A 229 -14.81 -13.03 -5.16
C VAL A 229 -15.34 -14.20 -6.00
N CYS A 230 -16.21 -15.04 -5.45
CA CYS A 230 -16.68 -16.26 -6.13
C CYS A 230 -18.13 -16.16 -6.62
N GLY A 231 -18.86 -15.09 -6.30
CA GLY A 231 -20.26 -14.95 -6.71
C GLY A 231 -21.27 -15.74 -5.87
N GLU A 232 -20.84 -16.62 -4.96
CA GLU A 232 -21.74 -17.40 -4.09
C GLU A 232 -22.63 -16.46 -3.26
N LEU A 233 -23.92 -16.80 -3.16
CA LEU A 233 -24.88 -16.00 -2.39
C LEU A 233 -24.56 -16.10 -0.90
N ILE A 234 -24.32 -14.97 -0.28
CA ILE A 234 -24.11 -14.82 1.16
C ILE A 234 -25.22 -13.97 1.77
N ILE A 235 -25.55 -14.27 3.01
CA ILE A 235 -26.46 -13.43 3.77
C ILE A 235 -25.81 -12.06 3.92
N GLN A 236 -26.54 -11.01 3.59
CA GLN A 236 -26.07 -9.63 3.68
C GLN A 236 -25.68 -9.34 5.14
N GLY A 237 -24.40 -9.10 5.36
CA GLY A 237 -23.79 -8.94 6.67
C GLY A 237 -22.47 -8.16 6.58
N HIS A 238 -21.72 -8.10 7.66
CA HIS A 238 -20.41 -7.44 7.69
C HIS A 238 -19.40 -8.01 6.68
N HIS A 239 -19.62 -9.25 6.27
CA HIS A 239 -18.70 -9.93 5.37
C HIS A 239 -19.12 -9.77 3.92
N GLN A 240 -18.24 -9.22 3.10
CA GLN A 240 -18.43 -9.12 1.64
C GLN A 240 -17.97 -10.40 0.92
N CYS A 241 -17.61 -11.43 1.67
CA CYS A 241 -17.10 -12.70 1.17
C CYS A 241 -17.71 -13.87 1.94
N CYS A 242 -17.95 -14.98 1.24
CA CYS A 242 -18.56 -16.19 1.80
C CYS A 242 -17.64 -16.96 2.77
N SER A 243 -16.33 -16.76 2.65
CA SER A 243 -15.34 -17.51 3.43
C SER A 243 -14.10 -16.65 3.77
N PRO A 244 -13.30 -17.08 4.78
CA PRO A 244 -12.01 -16.45 5.07
C PRO A 244 -11.06 -16.44 3.88
N GLN A 245 -11.10 -17.46 3.01
CA GLN A 245 -10.30 -17.57 1.80
C GLN A 245 -10.68 -16.47 0.80
N CYS A 246 -11.96 -16.30 0.50
CA CYS A 246 -12.46 -15.23 -0.35
C CYS A 246 -12.13 -13.84 0.23
N ALA A 247 -12.23 -13.67 1.54
CA ALA A 247 -11.86 -12.43 2.21
C ALA A 247 -10.35 -12.13 2.08
N ALA A 248 -9.49 -13.15 2.14
CA ALA A 248 -8.06 -13.02 1.94
C ALA A 248 -7.72 -12.62 0.48
N ILE A 249 -8.36 -13.27 -0.50
CA ILE A 249 -8.22 -12.94 -1.93
C ILE A 249 -8.63 -11.48 -2.16
N ARG A 250 -9.82 -11.08 -1.68
CA ARG A 250 -10.31 -9.71 -1.83
C ARG A 250 -9.36 -8.69 -1.21
N ARG A 251 -8.85 -8.94 0.00
CA ARG A 251 -7.86 -8.05 0.65
C ARG A 251 -6.60 -7.89 -0.17
N ARG A 252 -6.08 -8.98 -0.77
CA ARG A 252 -4.92 -8.94 -1.67
C ARG A 252 -5.21 -8.10 -2.91
N THR A 253 -6.36 -8.33 -3.57
CA THR A 253 -6.77 -7.58 -4.77
C THR A 253 -6.93 -6.10 -4.46
N MET A 254 -7.65 -5.74 -3.41
CA MET A 254 -7.84 -4.33 -3.02
C MET A 254 -6.52 -3.65 -2.64
N ARG A 255 -5.63 -4.38 -1.94
CA ARG A 255 -4.28 -3.89 -1.63
C ARG A 255 -3.49 -3.65 -2.90
N GLN A 256 -3.53 -4.58 -3.86
CA GLN A 256 -2.83 -4.43 -5.12
C GLN A 256 -3.36 -3.23 -5.92
N MET A 257 -4.68 -3.11 -6.07
CA MET A 257 -5.31 -1.96 -6.73
C MET A 257 -4.91 -0.62 -6.07
N TYR A 258 -4.89 -0.57 -4.72
CA TYR A 258 -4.43 0.61 -4.00
C TYR A 258 -2.96 0.90 -4.27
N LEU A 259 -2.10 -0.13 -4.27
CA LEU A 259 -0.68 0.00 -4.57
C LEU A 259 -0.45 0.52 -6.00
N ASP A 260 -1.19 0.01 -6.97
CA ASP A 260 -1.08 0.42 -8.37
C ASP A 260 -1.60 1.86 -8.55
N ARG A 261 -2.77 2.18 -8.01
CA ARG A 261 -3.35 3.53 -8.07
C ARG A 261 -2.46 4.60 -7.41
N THR A 262 -1.77 4.24 -6.33
CA THR A 262 -0.93 5.20 -5.59
C THR A 262 0.55 5.10 -5.93
N ARG A 263 0.93 4.24 -6.88
CA ARG A 263 2.31 3.92 -7.23
C ARG A 263 3.13 5.15 -7.59
N ASP A 264 2.61 5.96 -8.50
CA ASP A 264 3.35 7.13 -8.98
C ASP A 264 3.43 8.24 -7.93
N CYS A 265 2.33 8.49 -7.22
CA CYS A 265 2.32 9.44 -6.11
C CYS A 265 3.31 9.03 -4.99
N ARG A 266 3.38 7.73 -4.65
CA ARG A 266 4.35 7.24 -3.65
C ARG A 266 5.78 7.31 -4.15
N ARG A 267 6.03 7.02 -5.43
CA ARG A 267 7.34 7.17 -6.06
C ARG A 267 7.79 8.61 -6.02
N GLU A 268 6.91 9.54 -6.37
CA GLU A 268 7.22 10.95 -6.36
C GLU A 268 7.48 11.48 -4.94
N LYS A 269 6.62 11.16 -3.98
CA LYS A 269 6.86 11.51 -2.56
C LYS A 269 8.17 10.91 -2.03
N SER A 270 8.48 9.65 -2.39
CA SER A 270 9.75 9.01 -2.02
C SER A 270 10.95 9.69 -2.66
N ARG A 271 10.82 10.14 -3.92
CA ARG A 271 11.87 10.89 -4.62
C ARG A 271 12.10 12.23 -3.95
N GLN A 272 11.05 12.99 -3.70
CA GLN A 272 11.11 14.30 -3.02
C GLN A 272 11.72 14.17 -1.62
N TYR A 273 11.29 13.18 -0.85
CA TYR A 273 11.87 12.89 0.47
C TYR A 273 13.36 12.58 0.39
N LYS A 274 13.77 11.72 -0.57
CA LYS A 274 15.19 11.38 -0.76
C LYS A 274 16.03 12.59 -1.19
N VAL A 275 15.48 13.47 -2.00
CA VAL A 275 16.16 14.71 -2.40
C VAL A 275 16.29 15.64 -1.21
N ALA A 276 15.20 15.91 -0.47
CA ALA A 276 15.18 16.80 0.68
C ALA A 276 16.09 16.32 1.84
N HIS A 277 16.26 14.99 1.99
CA HIS A 277 17.03 14.40 3.09
C HIS A 277 18.31 13.68 2.62
N ARG A 278 18.79 13.99 1.42
CA ARG A 278 19.89 13.28 0.76
C ARG A 278 21.14 13.16 1.64
N ASP A 279 21.55 14.26 2.26
CA ASP A 279 22.79 14.28 3.06
C ASP A 279 22.64 13.45 4.34
N ARG A 280 21.47 13.54 5.00
CA ARG A 280 21.14 12.73 6.18
C ARG A 280 21.09 11.24 5.84
N ILE A 281 20.44 10.88 4.74
CA ILE A 281 20.33 9.48 4.29
C ILE A 281 21.73 8.93 3.93
N ASN A 282 22.53 9.72 3.24
CA ASN A 282 23.91 9.33 2.88
C ASN A 282 24.81 9.21 4.11
N ALA A 283 24.66 10.08 5.10
CA ALA A 283 25.39 10.01 6.35
C ALA A 283 25.03 8.75 7.15
N LEU A 284 23.73 8.47 7.31
CA LEU A 284 23.25 7.25 7.97
C LEU A 284 23.70 5.98 7.25
N SER A 285 23.62 5.97 5.92
CA SER A 285 24.08 4.82 5.11
C SER A 285 25.58 4.58 5.23
N ARG A 286 26.38 5.65 5.25
CA ARG A 286 27.84 5.56 5.48
C ARG A 286 28.15 5.07 6.89
N ALA A 287 27.46 5.59 7.90
CA ALA A 287 27.63 5.16 9.29
C ALA A 287 27.24 3.69 9.47
N ALA A 288 26.10 3.28 8.92
CA ALA A 288 25.64 1.89 8.95
C ALA A 288 26.63 0.95 8.25
N TYR A 289 27.13 1.34 7.08
CA TYR A 289 28.16 0.56 6.36
C TYR A 289 29.48 0.52 7.15
N ALA A 290 29.89 1.62 7.76
CA ALA A 290 31.13 1.67 8.57
C ALA A 290 31.04 0.74 9.78
N ALA A 291 29.88 0.61 10.41
CA ALA A 291 29.63 -0.26 11.56
C ALA A 291 29.57 -1.76 11.22
N LEU A 292 29.47 -2.15 9.95
CA LEU A 292 29.43 -3.55 9.55
C LEU A 292 30.78 -4.25 9.81
N PRO A 293 30.77 -5.54 10.23
CA PRO A 293 31.97 -6.37 10.29
C PRO A 293 32.68 -6.48 8.93
N ALA A 294 34.00 -6.66 8.96
CA ALA A 294 34.82 -6.74 7.75
C ALA A 294 34.34 -7.85 6.78
N GLU A 295 33.95 -8.99 7.32
CA GLU A 295 33.41 -10.13 6.55
C GLU A 295 32.15 -9.75 5.77
N LYS A 296 31.19 -9.08 6.44
CA LYS A 296 29.96 -8.60 5.79
C LYS A 296 30.21 -7.53 4.75
N LYS A 297 31.17 -6.64 4.98
CA LYS A 297 31.63 -5.67 3.96
C LYS A 297 32.18 -6.37 2.72
N ALA A 298 33.00 -7.40 2.92
CA ALA A 298 33.57 -8.20 1.84
C ALA A 298 32.48 -8.96 1.06
N GLU A 299 31.49 -9.51 1.75
CA GLU A 299 30.34 -10.18 1.15
C GLU A 299 29.51 -9.22 0.28
N LEU A 300 29.16 -8.06 0.82
CA LEU A 300 28.41 -7.00 0.09
C LEU A 300 29.18 -6.52 -1.13
N ASN A 301 30.50 -6.37 -1.02
CA ASN A 301 31.35 -5.96 -2.14
C ASN A 301 31.42 -7.04 -3.22
N ARG A 302 31.53 -8.32 -2.84
CA ARG A 302 31.46 -9.46 -3.78
C ARG A 302 30.12 -9.50 -4.51
N TYR A 303 29.02 -9.43 -3.76
CA TYR A 303 27.67 -9.37 -4.33
C TYR A 303 27.51 -8.20 -5.32
N SER A 304 27.92 -6.99 -4.90
CA SER A 304 27.85 -5.79 -5.73
C SER A 304 28.66 -5.93 -7.02
N THR A 305 29.87 -6.52 -6.93
CA THR A 305 30.73 -6.75 -8.08
C THR A 305 30.15 -7.78 -9.04
N GLU A 306 29.65 -8.89 -8.51
CA GLU A 306 29.01 -9.94 -9.29
C GLU A 306 27.72 -9.45 -9.97
N TRP A 307 26.88 -8.69 -9.25
CA TRP A 307 25.69 -8.08 -9.79
C TRP A 307 26.01 -7.10 -10.94
N ARG A 308 27.06 -6.26 -10.77
CA ARG A 308 27.51 -5.35 -11.83
C ARG A 308 28.02 -6.12 -13.05
N ARG A 309 28.73 -7.21 -12.84
CA ARG A 309 29.22 -8.07 -13.93
C ARG A 309 28.04 -8.70 -14.69
N LYS A 310 27.08 -9.29 -13.98
CA LYS A 310 25.88 -9.90 -14.57
C LYS A 310 24.99 -8.89 -15.32
N ASN A 311 25.01 -7.63 -14.91
CA ASN A 311 24.16 -6.58 -15.50
C ASN A 311 24.96 -5.58 -16.37
N ALA A 312 26.22 -5.88 -16.69
CA ALA A 312 27.11 -4.95 -17.37
C ALA A 312 26.55 -4.47 -18.72
N GLU A 313 26.09 -5.39 -19.56
CA GLU A 313 25.51 -5.08 -20.87
C GLU A 313 24.29 -4.18 -20.75
N ARG A 314 23.35 -4.54 -19.87
CA ARG A 314 22.13 -3.75 -19.63
C ARG A 314 22.45 -2.36 -19.09
N LEU A 315 23.42 -2.25 -18.20
CA LEU A 315 23.84 -0.96 -17.65
C LEU A 315 24.56 -0.10 -18.69
N ASN A 316 25.39 -0.73 -19.52
CA ASN A 316 26.10 -0.04 -20.60
C ASN A 316 25.13 0.43 -21.68
N GLU A 317 24.14 -0.38 -22.04
CA GLU A 317 23.11 0.00 -23.00
C GLU A 317 22.27 1.18 -22.48
N LYS A 318 21.81 1.14 -21.24
CA LYS A 318 21.12 2.28 -20.62
C LYS A 318 21.99 3.56 -20.62
N ARG A 319 23.29 3.42 -20.32
CA ARG A 319 24.21 4.56 -20.36
C ARG A 319 24.41 5.08 -21.78
N ARG A 320 24.42 4.19 -22.79
CA ARG A 320 24.53 4.55 -24.20
C ARG A 320 23.29 5.31 -24.65
N GLN A 321 22.10 4.77 -24.37
CA GLN A 321 20.82 5.42 -24.70
C GLN A 321 20.70 6.79 -24.01
N TRP A 322 20.98 6.87 -22.73
CA TRP A 322 20.93 8.12 -21.99
C TRP A 322 21.89 9.18 -22.57
N ARG A 323 23.11 8.76 -22.97
CA ARG A 323 24.06 9.66 -23.63
C ARG A 323 23.59 10.15 -25.00
N LEU A 324 22.88 9.31 -25.75
CA LEU A 324 22.31 9.67 -27.04
C LEU A 324 21.17 10.69 -26.86
N GLU A 325 20.31 10.46 -25.88
CA GLU A 325 19.20 11.37 -25.55
C GLU A 325 19.67 12.76 -25.11
N HIS A 326 20.80 12.82 -24.35
CA HIS A 326 21.32 14.07 -23.81
C HIS A 326 22.54 14.60 -24.59
N LYS A 327 22.80 14.06 -25.77
CA LYS A 327 23.96 14.41 -26.60
C LYS A 327 24.04 15.91 -26.92
N ASP A 328 22.90 16.54 -27.16
CA ASP A 328 22.82 17.93 -27.59
C ASP A 328 22.45 18.91 -26.47
N ASP A 329 22.23 18.42 -25.27
CA ASP A 329 21.96 19.23 -24.08
C ASP A 329 23.19 20.09 -23.72
N PRO A 330 23.09 21.42 -23.73
CA PRO A 330 24.18 22.33 -23.42
C PRO A 330 24.70 22.16 -21.98
N GLU A 331 23.81 21.90 -21.02
CA GLU A 331 24.16 21.74 -19.61
C GLU A 331 24.95 20.44 -19.41
N TYR A 332 24.52 19.34 -20.04
CA TYR A 332 25.27 18.09 -20.05
C TYR A 332 26.65 18.22 -20.67
N LYS A 333 26.77 18.93 -21.81
CA LYS A 333 28.06 19.21 -22.47
C LYS A 333 29.02 19.98 -21.54
N LEU A 334 28.51 20.99 -20.86
CA LEU A 334 29.26 21.78 -19.90
C LEU A 334 29.71 20.93 -18.69
N GLN A 335 28.79 20.18 -18.11
CA GLN A 335 29.07 19.31 -16.96
C GLN A 335 30.12 18.25 -17.30
N ARG A 336 30.01 17.61 -18.46
CA ARG A 336 30.99 16.67 -18.98
C ARG A 336 32.37 17.30 -19.16
N LYS A 337 32.45 18.51 -19.70
CA LYS A 337 33.71 19.26 -19.86
C LYS A 337 34.34 19.54 -18.50
N LEU A 338 33.56 19.95 -17.52
CA LEU A 338 34.07 20.21 -16.16
C LEU A 338 34.54 18.92 -15.45
N GLU A 339 33.80 17.84 -15.58
CA GLU A 339 34.17 16.52 -15.03
C GLU A 339 35.50 16.02 -15.66
N CYS A 340 35.60 16.10 -16.98
CA CYS A 340 36.81 15.73 -17.69
C CYS A 340 37.99 16.59 -17.25
N ALA A 341 37.81 17.89 -17.07
CA ALA A 341 38.84 18.80 -16.60
C ALA A 341 39.31 18.46 -15.17
N ARG A 342 38.33 18.23 -14.24
CA ARG A 342 38.63 17.79 -12.87
C ARG A 342 39.41 16.47 -12.85
N HIS A 343 38.94 15.47 -13.61
CA HIS A 343 39.61 14.18 -13.71
C HIS A 343 41.03 14.30 -14.27
N TYR A 344 41.21 15.17 -15.28
CA TYR A 344 42.54 15.44 -15.83
C TYR A 344 43.48 16.04 -14.79
N GLN A 345 43.01 16.98 -13.98
CA GLN A 345 43.81 17.58 -12.90
C GLN A 345 44.22 16.54 -11.83
N VAL A 346 43.25 15.67 -11.44
CA VAL A 346 43.55 14.59 -10.48
C VAL A 346 44.60 13.62 -11.04
N VAL A 347 44.50 13.22 -12.30
CA VAL A 347 45.47 12.33 -12.93
C VAL A 347 46.83 13.03 -13.10
N LYS A 348 46.85 14.34 -13.39
CA LYS A 348 48.05 15.13 -13.55
C LYS A 348 48.80 15.34 -12.23
N ALA A 349 48.08 15.40 -11.12
CA ALA A 349 48.65 15.54 -9.78
C ALA A 349 49.40 14.28 -9.30
N ASP A 350 49.14 13.12 -9.92
CA ASP A 350 49.85 11.86 -9.66
C ASP A 350 50.81 11.56 -10.81
N PRO A 351 52.15 11.75 -10.61
CA PRO A 351 53.15 11.63 -11.68
C PRO A 351 53.19 10.23 -12.32
N GLU A 352 53.04 9.17 -11.52
CA GLU A 352 53.09 7.79 -12.03
C GLU A 352 51.86 7.47 -12.88
N ARG A 353 50.67 7.85 -12.39
CA ARG A 353 49.39 7.68 -13.09
C ARG A 353 49.34 8.51 -14.37
N TYR A 354 49.92 9.71 -14.35
CA TYR A 354 50.01 10.56 -15.53
C TYR A 354 50.96 9.98 -16.59
N ALA A 355 52.13 9.47 -16.16
CA ALA A 355 53.12 8.82 -17.06
C ALA A 355 52.51 7.57 -17.70
N HIS A 356 51.88 6.69 -16.92
CA HIS A 356 51.19 5.48 -17.42
C HIS A 356 50.09 5.80 -18.41
N ARG A 357 49.21 6.78 -18.08
CA ARG A 357 48.15 7.22 -19.00
C ARG A 357 48.69 7.77 -20.31
N ARG A 358 49.80 8.51 -20.23
CA ARG A 358 50.47 9.07 -21.41
C ARG A 358 51.11 7.97 -22.28
N GLU A 359 51.65 6.95 -21.65
CA GLU A 359 52.18 5.79 -22.35
C GLU A 359 51.11 5.00 -23.06
N LEU A 360 49.99 4.72 -22.41
CA LEU A 360 48.84 4.07 -23.03
C LEU A 360 48.26 4.91 -24.19
N ALA A 361 48.12 6.21 -24.00
CA ALA A 361 47.65 7.10 -25.06
C ALA A 361 48.60 7.12 -26.27
N ASN A 362 49.92 7.13 -26.03
CA ASN A 362 50.93 7.07 -27.08
C ASN A 362 50.95 5.70 -27.78
N ALA A 363 50.76 4.61 -27.03
CA ALA A 363 50.64 3.27 -27.61
C ALA A 363 49.39 3.15 -28.50
N ALA A 364 48.23 3.58 -28.01
CA ALA A 364 46.98 3.60 -28.79
C ALA A 364 47.12 4.48 -30.06
N ALA A 365 47.75 5.65 -29.93
CA ALA A 365 48.00 6.51 -31.09
C ALA A 365 48.90 5.83 -32.11
N ARG A 366 49.98 5.15 -31.68
CA ARG A 366 50.87 4.39 -32.58
C ARG A 366 50.12 3.26 -33.29
N GLU A 367 49.28 2.54 -32.59
CA GLU A 367 48.46 1.46 -33.14
C GLU A 367 47.44 1.98 -34.16
N GLN A 368 46.78 3.08 -33.84
CA GLN A 368 45.84 3.76 -34.74
C GLN A 368 46.55 4.27 -36.00
N TRP A 369 47.80 4.71 -35.86
CA TRP A 369 48.64 5.12 -37.00
C TRP A 369 49.03 3.96 -37.89
N LYS A 370 49.31 2.79 -37.32
CA LYS A 370 49.63 1.58 -38.09
C LYS A 370 48.44 1.06 -38.90
N ASN A 371 47.24 1.23 -38.36
CA ASN A 371 46.00 0.60 -38.88
C ASN A 371 45.16 1.56 -39.74
N ASP A 372 45.58 2.84 -39.94
CA ASP A 372 44.87 3.82 -40.77
C ASP A 372 45.69 4.27 -41.98
N PRO A 373 45.55 3.63 -43.14
CA PRO A 373 46.30 3.94 -44.36
C PRO A 373 46.09 5.38 -44.83
N ALA A 374 44.89 5.95 -44.60
CA ALA A 374 44.56 7.29 -45.06
C ALA A 374 45.35 8.37 -44.28
N LYS A 375 45.60 8.16 -42.99
CA LYS A 375 46.43 9.07 -42.19
C LYS A 375 47.89 8.98 -42.59
N ALA A 376 48.39 7.78 -42.86
CA ALA A 376 49.74 7.58 -43.32
C ALA A 376 49.96 8.25 -44.69
N GLU A 377 49.03 8.14 -45.59
CA GLU A 377 49.06 8.79 -46.91
C GLU A 377 49.02 10.32 -46.80
N LYS A 378 48.08 10.85 -45.95
CA LYS A 378 48.02 12.30 -45.71
C LYS A 378 49.32 12.84 -45.16
N GLN A 379 50.00 12.12 -44.30
CA GLN A 379 51.29 12.54 -43.78
C GLN A 379 52.41 12.43 -44.81
N ARG A 380 52.39 11.39 -45.68
CA ARG A 380 53.33 11.29 -46.81
C ARG A 380 53.17 12.48 -47.75
N LYS A 381 51.91 12.81 -48.12
CA LYS A 381 51.61 13.98 -48.97
C LYS A 381 52.09 15.30 -48.32
N TYR A 382 51.86 15.46 -47.00
CA TYR A 382 52.33 16.63 -46.27
C TYR A 382 53.86 16.72 -46.22
N ARG A 383 54.56 15.63 -45.97
CA ARG A 383 56.05 15.59 -45.99
C ARG A 383 56.58 15.85 -47.38
N ALA A 384 55.95 15.29 -48.41
CA ALA A 384 56.33 15.53 -49.78
C ALA A 384 56.18 17.02 -50.17
N LYS A 385 55.09 17.65 -49.78
CA LYS A 385 54.83 19.09 -50.00
C LYS A 385 55.93 19.97 -49.33
N ILE A 386 56.27 19.64 -48.06
CA ILE A 386 57.31 20.40 -47.36
C ILE A 386 58.72 20.18 -47.99
N ASN A 387 58.98 18.96 -48.41
CA ASN A 387 60.27 18.67 -49.02
C ASN A 387 60.45 19.27 -50.44
N ALA A 388 59.35 19.44 -51.16
CA ALA A 388 59.35 20.03 -52.51
C ALA A 388 59.45 21.55 -52.51
N ASP A 389 59.07 22.20 -51.42
CA ASP A 389 59.07 23.67 -51.28
C ASP A 389 60.26 24.11 -50.34
N PRO A 390 61.30 24.75 -50.86
CA PRO A 390 62.40 25.16 -50.04
C PRO A 390 62.02 26.14 -48.92
N VAL A 391 61.07 27.02 -49.17
CA VAL A 391 60.59 28.02 -48.21
C VAL A 391 59.87 27.36 -47.06
N LEU A 392 58.88 26.44 -47.34
CA LEU A 392 58.18 25.68 -46.35
C LEU A 392 59.11 24.76 -45.53
N ARG A 393 60.14 24.22 -46.17
CA ARG A 393 61.16 23.40 -45.52
C ARG A 393 61.98 24.23 -44.53
N GLN A 394 62.39 25.45 -44.94
CA GLN A 394 63.17 26.35 -44.07
C GLN A 394 62.30 26.85 -42.88
N GLN A 395 61.05 27.21 -43.10
CA GLN A 395 60.10 27.61 -42.06
C GLN A 395 59.85 26.46 -41.06
N LYS A 396 59.78 25.24 -41.54
CA LYS A 396 59.65 24.06 -40.67
C LYS A 396 60.89 23.85 -39.81
N LEU A 397 62.11 23.93 -40.41
CA LEU A 397 63.39 23.79 -39.70
C LEU A 397 63.52 24.85 -38.61
N GLU A 398 63.18 26.07 -38.91
CA GLU A 398 63.22 27.18 -37.96
C GLU A 398 62.22 27.03 -36.83
N ARG A 399 60.96 26.59 -37.12
CA ARG A 399 59.95 26.29 -36.11
C ARG A 399 60.39 25.14 -35.21
N ASP A 400 60.94 24.05 -35.77
CA ASP A 400 61.41 22.90 -35.03
C ASP A 400 62.65 23.30 -34.15
N ARG A 401 63.56 24.17 -34.65
CA ARG A 401 64.64 24.74 -33.88
C ARG A 401 64.22 25.61 -32.72
N LEU A 402 63.21 26.48 -32.93
CA LEU A 402 62.63 27.31 -31.87
C LEU A 402 61.89 26.46 -30.83
N ALA A 403 61.19 25.43 -31.26
CA ALA A 403 60.54 24.50 -30.36
C ALA A 403 61.54 23.74 -29.50
N GLU A 404 62.65 23.27 -30.06
CA GLU A 404 63.69 22.59 -29.31
C GLU A 404 64.43 23.58 -28.38
N GLN A 405 64.71 24.81 -28.79
CA GLN A 405 65.30 25.83 -27.91
C GLN A 405 64.37 26.11 -26.71
N ARG A 406 63.06 26.27 -26.93
CA ARG A 406 62.05 26.45 -25.83
C ARG A 406 62.00 25.25 -24.90
N ARG A 407 62.23 24.05 -25.44
CA ARG A 407 62.26 22.83 -24.66
C ARG A 407 63.57 22.75 -23.82
N LEU A 408 64.67 23.09 -24.40
CA LEU A 408 65.99 23.10 -23.71
C LEU A 408 66.06 24.18 -22.62
N ALA A 409 65.43 25.32 -22.84
CA ALA A 409 65.33 26.41 -21.86
C ALA A 409 64.49 26.08 -20.60
N LYS A 410 63.74 25.03 -20.66
CA LYS A 410 62.94 24.54 -19.52
C LYS A 410 63.69 23.49 -18.67
N LEU A 411 64.82 23.03 -19.09
CA LEU A 411 65.54 22.00 -18.38
C LEU A 411 66.50 22.65 -17.34
N THR A 412 66.65 22.00 -16.20
CA THR A 412 67.65 22.40 -15.23
C THR A 412 69.14 22.19 -15.83
N PRO A 413 70.17 22.84 -15.30
CA PRO A 413 71.49 22.64 -15.78
C PRO A 413 71.96 21.17 -15.78
N GLU A 414 71.52 20.40 -14.76
CA GLU A 414 71.82 18.98 -14.63
C GLU A 414 71.07 18.13 -15.68
N GLU A 415 69.75 18.38 -15.89
CA GLU A 415 69.00 17.72 -16.95
C GLU A 415 69.50 18.04 -18.34
N LEU A 416 70.00 19.25 -18.56
CA LEU A 416 70.59 19.67 -19.83
C LEU A 416 71.95 18.96 -20.09
N ALA A 417 72.78 18.81 -19.05
CA ALA A 417 73.99 18.07 -19.12
C ALA A 417 73.77 16.57 -19.40
N ALA A 418 72.83 15.96 -18.69
CA ALA A 418 72.43 14.57 -18.91
C ALA A 418 71.85 14.34 -20.32
N LYS A 419 71.05 15.24 -20.84
CA LYS A 419 70.53 15.18 -22.22
C LYS A 419 71.68 15.31 -23.24
N LYS A 420 72.58 16.26 -23.07
CA LYS A 420 73.75 16.41 -23.95
C LYS A 420 74.60 15.16 -23.96
N ALA A 421 74.88 14.56 -22.80
CA ALA A 421 75.62 13.30 -22.70
C ALA A 421 74.93 12.14 -23.43
N LYS A 422 73.57 12.02 -23.26
CA LYS A 422 72.75 11.01 -23.95
C LYS A 422 72.79 11.21 -25.47
N ASP A 423 72.56 12.43 -25.92
CA ASP A 423 72.60 12.78 -27.34
C ASP A 423 74.02 12.51 -27.96
N ALA A 424 75.05 12.81 -27.21
CA ALA A 424 76.44 12.50 -27.63
C ALA A 424 76.69 10.99 -27.71
N ALA A 425 76.19 10.21 -26.73
CA ALA A 425 76.27 8.76 -26.75
C ALA A 425 75.55 8.14 -27.96
N ALA A 426 74.29 8.62 -28.20
CA ALA A 426 73.51 8.18 -29.35
C ALA A 426 74.21 8.51 -30.70
N LYS A 427 74.80 9.68 -30.83
CA LYS A 427 75.58 10.06 -32.04
C LYS A 427 76.77 9.17 -32.23
N ARG A 428 77.55 8.85 -31.16
CA ARG A 428 78.70 7.93 -31.22
C ARG A 428 78.25 6.54 -31.66
N GLU A 429 77.15 6.04 -31.12
CA GLU A 429 76.59 4.73 -31.49
C GLU A 429 76.14 4.70 -32.95
N GLN A 430 75.47 5.76 -33.39
CA GLN A 430 75.01 5.89 -34.78
C GLN A 430 76.23 5.97 -35.74
N TYR A 431 77.25 6.71 -35.34
CA TYR A 431 78.51 6.79 -36.10
C TYR A 431 79.21 5.46 -36.16
N ARG A 432 79.24 4.72 -35.05
CA ARG A 432 79.84 3.37 -35.01
C ARG A 432 79.11 2.45 -35.98
N LYS A 433 77.78 2.36 -35.90
CA LYS A 433 76.99 1.54 -36.82
C LYS A 433 77.16 1.95 -38.28
N TRP A 434 77.22 3.24 -38.53
CA TRP A 434 77.47 3.76 -39.87
C TRP A 434 78.84 3.38 -40.38
N MET A 435 79.88 3.48 -39.56
CA MET A 435 81.23 3.07 -39.90
C MET A 435 81.33 1.55 -40.11
N GLU A 436 80.67 0.74 -39.33
CA GLU A 436 80.59 -0.70 -39.53
C GLU A 436 79.96 -1.03 -40.87
N ALA A 437 78.82 -0.42 -41.17
CA ALA A 437 78.13 -0.59 -42.46
C ALA A 437 78.92 -0.04 -43.63
N LEU A 438 79.78 1.01 -43.43
CA LEU A 438 80.59 1.54 -44.46
C LEU A 438 81.82 0.62 -44.72
N LYS A 439 82.41 0.04 -43.67
CA LYS A 439 83.49 -0.92 -43.76
C LYS A 439 83.08 -2.24 -44.39
N SER A 440 81.83 -2.62 -44.31
CA SER A 440 81.28 -3.83 -44.96
C SER A 440 81.18 -3.69 -46.50
N ASP A 441 81.25 -2.44 -47.03
CA ASP A 441 81.30 -2.16 -48.47
C ASP A 441 82.68 -1.62 -48.87
N PRO A 442 83.55 -2.42 -49.36
CA PRO A 442 85.01 -2.03 -49.68
C PRO A 442 85.13 -0.86 -50.66
N VAL A 443 84.19 -0.79 -51.62
CA VAL A 443 84.24 0.30 -52.64
C VAL A 443 83.82 1.62 -52.01
N ARG A 444 82.76 1.67 -51.25
CA ARG A 444 82.30 2.88 -50.52
C ARG A 444 83.32 3.30 -49.44
N TYR A 445 83.91 2.34 -48.77
CA TYR A 445 84.92 2.64 -47.75
C TYR A 445 86.19 3.25 -48.37
N ALA A 446 86.68 2.73 -49.52
CA ALA A 446 87.81 3.33 -50.27
C ALA A 446 87.51 4.76 -50.73
N GLU A 447 86.27 5.00 -51.23
CA GLU A 447 85.86 6.35 -51.62
C GLU A 447 85.74 7.31 -50.43
N TYR A 448 85.27 6.85 -49.26
CA TYR A 448 85.24 7.63 -48.01
C TYR A 448 86.65 7.97 -47.56
N LEU A 449 87.62 7.03 -47.59
CA LEU A 449 88.95 7.29 -47.22
C LEU A 449 89.65 8.30 -48.16
N LYS A 450 89.34 8.23 -49.47
CA LYS A 450 89.85 9.21 -50.44
C LYS A 450 89.30 10.60 -50.15
N LYS A 451 88.02 10.76 -49.87
CA LYS A 451 87.36 12.04 -49.50
C LYS A 451 87.87 12.57 -48.16
N SER A 452 88.07 11.70 -47.17
CA SER A 452 88.56 12.06 -45.84
C SER A 452 90.00 12.55 -45.90
N ARG A 453 90.88 11.89 -46.70
CA ARG A 453 92.24 12.34 -46.92
C ARG A 453 92.33 13.68 -47.65
N ALA A 454 91.44 13.86 -48.66
CA ALA A 454 91.35 15.15 -49.37
C ALA A 454 90.94 16.27 -48.44
N TYR A 455 89.96 16.02 -47.57
CA TYR A 455 89.49 16.99 -46.58
C TYR A 455 90.57 17.32 -45.52
N GLN A 456 91.26 16.32 -45.03
CA GLN A 456 92.37 16.54 -44.11
C GLN A 456 93.52 17.33 -44.74
N ASN A 457 93.86 17.03 -45.99
CA ASN A 457 94.85 17.77 -46.74
C ASN A 457 94.47 19.23 -46.96
N ALA A 458 93.19 19.49 -47.33
CA ALA A 458 92.63 20.84 -47.47
C ALA A 458 92.62 21.60 -46.13
N ARG A 459 92.26 20.92 -45.02
CA ARG A 459 92.31 21.49 -43.67
C ARG A 459 93.73 21.82 -43.23
N ASN A 460 94.65 20.94 -43.45
CA ASN A 460 96.11 21.15 -43.15
C ASN A 460 96.69 22.29 -44.00
N ALA A 461 96.27 22.39 -45.25
CA ALA A 461 96.66 23.52 -46.11
C ALA A 461 96.10 24.86 -45.61
N ARG A 462 94.84 24.91 -45.21
CA ARG A 462 94.24 26.11 -44.57
C ARG A 462 94.92 26.46 -43.25
N PHE A 463 95.22 25.46 -42.42
CA PHE A 463 95.90 25.67 -41.15
C PHE A 463 97.38 26.16 -41.35
N ARG A 464 98.07 25.70 -42.43
CA ARG A 464 99.40 26.22 -42.83
C ARG A 464 99.28 27.64 -43.34
N ALA A 465 98.23 27.94 -44.15
CA ALA A 465 97.99 29.29 -44.63
C ALA A 465 97.68 30.27 -43.51
N MET A 466 96.99 29.82 -42.44
CA MET A 466 96.69 30.62 -41.26
C MET A 466 97.88 30.80 -40.31
N LYS A 467 98.95 30.02 -40.42
CA LYS A 467 100.18 30.17 -39.64
C LYS A 467 101.24 31.01 -40.37
N SER A 468 101.01 31.33 -41.61
CA SER A 468 101.92 32.13 -42.43
C SER A 468 101.48 33.58 -42.62
N CYS A 469 100.38 33.95 -42.02
CA CYS A 469 99.97 35.32 -41.73
C CYS A 469 100.18 35.57 -40.23
#